data_4c3e853452f874f8a51ab3958ac138f1
#
_entry.id   4c3e853452f874f8a51ab3958ac138f1
#
_cell.length_a   1.000
_cell.length_b   1.000
_cell.length_c   1.000
_cell.angle_alpha   90.00
_cell.angle_beta   90.00
_cell.angle_gamma   90.00
#
_symmetry.space_group_name_H-M   'P 1'
#
loop_
_entity.id
_entity.type
_entity.pdbx_description
1 polymer ?
#
loop_
_entity_poly.entity_id
_entity_poly.type
_entity_poly.pdbx_seq_one_letter_code
_entity_poly.pdbx_strand_id
1 'polypeptide(L)'
;MLSTKGALIVSDDNVIVDYEDKPQENVGRFNAFWTSFAFRKRVFDSCMEFMEKSTLNHKLMVDEIKHTPIYNSKAIEVDEYIDLGTWDQIYKFLDMRYG
;
A
#
# COMPACT_ATOMS: atom_id res chain seq x y z
N MET A 1 1.55 9.71 -8.98
CA MET A 1 1.71 9.49 -7.53
C MET A 1 1.68 8.02 -7.15
N LEU A 2 0.73 7.25 -7.63
CA LEU A 2 0.68 5.81 -7.31
C LEU A 2 1.89 5.02 -7.81
N SER A 3 2.57 5.50 -8.84
CA SER A 3 3.80 4.87 -9.35
C SER A 3 4.97 4.87 -8.36
N THR A 4 4.86 5.60 -7.25
CA THR A 4 5.86 5.63 -6.18
C THR A 4 5.36 4.99 -4.88
N LYS A 5 4.17 4.40 -4.91
CA LYS A 5 3.49 3.87 -3.73
C LYS A 5 3.12 2.41 -3.90
N GLY A 6 2.85 1.75 -2.79
CA GLY A 6 2.17 0.45 -2.82
C GLY A 6 0.70 0.67 -3.14
N ALA A 7 0.31 0.38 -4.37
CA ALA A 7 -1.02 0.68 -4.86
C ALA A 7 -1.99 -0.45 -4.59
N LEU A 8 -3.24 -0.09 -4.33
CA LEU A 8 -4.31 -1.03 -3.99
C LEU A 8 -5.51 -0.85 -4.90
N ILE A 9 -6.23 -1.93 -5.11
CA ILE A 9 -7.62 -1.87 -5.54
C ILE A 9 -8.47 -2.27 -4.33
N VAL A 10 -9.32 -1.34 -3.90
CA VAL A 10 -10.23 -1.53 -2.78
C VAL A 10 -11.65 -1.57 -3.34
N SER A 11 -12.39 -2.63 -3.01
CA SER A 11 -13.78 -2.80 -3.47
C SER A 11 -14.72 -1.86 -2.72
N ASP A 12 -15.96 -1.79 -3.20
CA ASP A 12 -17.02 -1.00 -2.55
C ASP A 12 -17.29 -1.46 -1.11
N ASP A 13 -16.99 -2.70 -0.79
CA ASP A 13 -17.11 -3.26 0.57
C ASP A 13 -15.91 -2.96 1.46
N ASN A 14 -14.97 -2.13 1.00
CA ASN A 14 -13.75 -1.80 1.72
C ASN A 14 -12.84 -3.01 1.98
N VAL A 15 -12.77 -3.93 1.03
CA VAL A 15 -11.81 -5.03 1.09
C VAL A 15 -10.78 -4.91 -0.02
N ILE A 16 -9.56 -5.37 0.25
CA ILE A 16 -8.45 -5.30 -0.70
C ILE A 16 -8.56 -6.48 -1.67
N VAL A 17 -8.62 -6.18 -2.96
CA VAL A 17 -8.75 -7.18 -4.02
C VAL A 17 -7.54 -7.24 -4.94
N ASP A 18 -6.65 -6.25 -4.90
CA ASP A 18 -5.39 -6.28 -5.64
C ASP A 18 -4.36 -5.36 -5.00
N TYR A 19 -3.10 -5.62 -5.29
CA TYR A 19 -1.95 -4.90 -4.78
C TYR A 19 -0.81 -4.95 -5.78
N GLU A 20 -0.14 -3.82 -5.97
CA GLU A 20 1.13 -3.78 -6.73
C GLU A 20 2.02 -2.69 -6.13
N ASP A 21 3.28 -3.01 -5.86
CA ASP A 21 4.22 -2.03 -5.35
C ASP A 21 4.81 -1.23 -6.53
N LYS A 22 4.66 0.09 -6.46
CA LYS A 22 5.19 1.04 -7.46
C LYS A 22 4.80 0.67 -8.89
N PRO A 23 3.50 0.59 -9.20
CA PRO A 23 3.04 0.20 -10.53
C PRO A 23 3.51 1.18 -11.60
N GLN A 24 3.99 0.65 -12.72
CA GLN A 24 4.49 1.45 -13.85
C GLN A 24 3.53 1.44 -15.05
N GLU A 25 2.65 0.46 -15.11
CA GLU A 25 1.68 0.31 -16.20
C GLU A 25 0.27 0.19 -15.63
N ASN A 26 -0.71 0.69 -16.38
CA ASN A 26 -2.12 0.62 -15.99
C ASN A 26 -2.38 1.15 -14.58
N VAL A 27 -1.69 2.23 -14.20
CA VAL A 27 -1.76 2.81 -12.86
C VAL A 27 -3.20 3.25 -12.53
N GLY A 28 -3.97 3.64 -13.52
CA GLY A 28 -5.34 4.10 -13.33
C GLY A 28 -6.32 3.03 -12.83
N ARG A 29 -5.94 1.76 -12.82
CA ARG A 29 -6.80 0.70 -12.27
C ARG A 29 -6.82 0.69 -10.73
N PHE A 30 -5.83 1.31 -10.11
CA PHE A 30 -5.74 1.40 -8.65
C PHE A 30 -6.51 2.61 -8.14
N ASN A 31 -7.17 2.46 -7.01
CA ASN A 31 -7.97 3.53 -6.39
C ASN A 31 -7.48 3.97 -5.01
N ALA A 32 -6.41 3.36 -4.52
CA ALA A 32 -5.86 3.67 -3.20
C ALA A 32 -4.37 3.31 -3.12
N PHE A 33 -3.71 3.76 -2.07
CA PHE A 33 -2.38 3.28 -1.69
C PHE A 33 -2.39 2.99 -0.18
N TRP A 34 -1.50 2.10 0.23
CA TRP A 34 -1.41 1.76 1.64
C TRP A 34 -0.32 2.56 2.34
N THR A 35 -0.51 2.80 3.63
CA THR A 35 0.49 3.42 4.50
C THR A 35 0.99 2.46 5.56
N SER A 36 0.14 1.57 6.03
CA SER A 36 0.50 0.57 7.02
C SER A 36 -0.45 -0.61 6.99
N PHE A 37 0.02 -1.74 7.49
CA PHE A 37 -0.78 -2.95 7.66
C PHE A 37 -0.83 -3.32 9.14
N ALA A 38 -1.99 -3.81 9.57
CA ALA A 38 -2.14 -4.45 10.86
C ALA A 38 -2.60 -5.89 10.63
N PHE A 39 -1.95 -6.84 11.24
CA PHE A 39 -2.28 -8.25 11.09
C PHE A 39 -1.95 -9.03 12.35
N ARG A 40 -2.60 -10.19 12.48
CA ARG A 40 -2.35 -11.08 13.62
C ARG A 40 -1.01 -11.79 13.46
N LYS A 41 -0.36 -12.07 14.58
CA LYS A 41 0.94 -12.75 14.63
C LYS A 41 0.98 -14.02 13.79
N ARG A 42 -0.10 -14.80 13.78
CA ARG A 42 -0.18 -16.08 13.05
C ARG A 42 -0.01 -15.96 11.55
N VAL A 43 -0.27 -14.78 10.98
CA VAL A 43 -0.14 -14.54 9.52
C VAL A 43 1.07 -13.68 9.18
N PHE A 44 1.90 -13.37 10.18
CA PHE A 44 3.04 -12.47 10.00
C PHE A 44 3.99 -12.95 8.90
N ASP A 45 4.40 -14.21 8.95
CA ASP A 45 5.38 -14.75 8.01
C ASP A 45 4.85 -14.72 6.57
N SER A 46 3.58 -15.06 6.37
CA SER A 46 2.95 -15.03 5.05
C SER A 46 2.86 -13.61 4.49
N CYS A 47 2.51 -12.64 5.33
CA CYS A 47 2.44 -11.24 4.93
C CYS A 47 3.83 -10.71 4.59
N MET A 48 4.83 -10.99 5.39
CA MET A 48 6.19 -10.52 5.16
C MET A 48 6.79 -11.13 3.91
N GLU A 49 6.57 -12.42 3.67
CA GLU A 49 7.02 -13.08 2.45
C GLU A 49 6.41 -12.44 1.20
N PHE A 50 5.11 -12.18 1.22
CA PHE A 50 4.43 -11.51 0.11
C PHE A 50 5.00 -10.11 -0.13
N MET A 51 5.18 -9.33 0.92
CA MET A 51 5.69 -7.96 0.81
C MET A 51 7.13 -7.95 0.32
N GLU A 52 7.95 -8.89 0.74
CA GLU A 52 9.33 -9.03 0.26
C GLU A 52 9.36 -9.33 -1.24
N LYS A 53 8.56 -10.27 -1.69
CA LYS A 53 8.43 -10.58 -3.12
C LYS A 53 7.96 -9.37 -3.92
N SER A 54 7.01 -8.63 -3.38
CA SER A 54 6.49 -7.41 -4.00
C SER A 54 7.57 -6.34 -4.16
N THR A 55 8.44 -6.20 -3.17
CA THR A 55 9.54 -5.23 -3.22
C THR A 55 10.58 -5.62 -4.25
N LEU A 56 10.89 -6.91 -4.39
CA LEU A 56 11.88 -7.40 -5.35
C LEU A 56 11.33 -7.46 -6.78
N ASN A 57 10.05 -7.70 -6.94
CA ASN A 57 9.37 -7.76 -8.21
C ASN A 57 8.11 -6.89 -8.13
N HIS A 58 8.21 -5.66 -8.61
CA HIS A 58 7.16 -4.65 -8.48
C HIS A 58 5.82 -5.06 -9.08
N LYS A 59 5.79 -6.08 -9.91
CA LYS A 59 4.55 -6.60 -10.50
C LYS A 59 4.20 -7.92 -9.83
N LEU A 60 3.15 -7.90 -9.05
CA LEU A 60 2.54 -9.12 -8.55
C LEU A 60 1.29 -9.42 -9.34
N MET A 61 1.13 -10.68 -9.68
CA MET A 61 -0.09 -11.12 -10.34
C MET A 61 -1.24 -11.16 -9.33
N VAL A 62 -2.42 -10.83 -9.81
CA VAL A 62 -3.63 -10.92 -9.00
C VAL A 62 -3.78 -12.29 -8.35
N ASP A 63 -3.37 -13.33 -9.07
CA ASP A 63 -3.43 -14.70 -8.56
C ASP A 63 -2.53 -14.94 -7.35
N GLU A 64 -1.38 -14.27 -7.27
CA GLU A 64 -0.48 -14.39 -6.13
C GLU A 64 -1.06 -13.74 -4.88
N ILE A 65 -1.66 -12.55 -5.01
CA ILE A 65 -2.27 -11.88 -3.86
C ILE A 65 -3.42 -12.69 -3.29
N LYS A 66 -4.16 -13.43 -4.12
CA LYS A 66 -5.27 -14.28 -3.66
C LYS A 66 -4.84 -15.38 -2.69
N HIS A 67 -3.57 -15.76 -2.69
CA HIS A 67 -3.02 -16.76 -1.79
C HIS A 67 -2.45 -16.16 -0.50
N THR A 68 -2.66 -14.87 -0.26
CA THR A 68 -2.13 -14.19 0.90
C THR A 68 -3.25 -13.67 1.81
N PRO A 69 -2.94 -13.44 3.10
CA PRO A 69 -3.91 -12.83 4.01
C PRO A 69 -4.30 -11.39 3.65
N ILE A 70 -3.56 -10.72 2.75
CA ILE A 70 -3.85 -9.36 2.31
C ILE A 70 -5.11 -9.34 1.46
N TYR A 71 -5.32 -10.37 0.63
CA TYR A 71 -6.52 -10.47 -0.18
C TYR A 71 -7.75 -10.64 0.71
N ASN A 72 -8.79 -9.89 0.43
CA ASN A 72 -10.01 -9.80 1.23
C ASN A 72 -9.82 -9.24 2.65
N SER A 73 -8.64 -8.71 2.95
CA SER A 73 -8.47 -7.97 4.19
C SER A 73 -9.23 -6.65 4.13
N LYS A 74 -9.65 -6.15 5.29
CA LYS A 74 -10.42 -4.92 5.36
C LYS A 74 -9.51 -3.70 5.20
N ALA A 75 -9.91 -2.79 4.32
CA ALA A 75 -9.26 -1.49 4.19
C ALA A 75 -9.87 -0.51 5.18
N ILE A 76 -9.02 0.28 5.82
CA ILE A 76 -9.43 1.38 6.71
C ILE A 76 -8.86 2.65 6.11
N GLU A 77 -9.74 3.55 5.67
CA GLU A 77 -9.33 4.83 5.09
C GLU A 77 -8.89 5.78 6.19
N VAL A 78 -7.78 6.47 5.96
CA VAL A 78 -7.29 7.50 6.88
C VAL A 78 -7.59 8.88 6.32
N ASP A 79 -7.92 9.82 7.21
CA ASP A 79 -8.33 11.18 6.82
C ASP A 79 -7.15 12.05 6.41
N GLU A 80 -5.98 11.79 6.95
CA GLU A 80 -4.80 12.62 6.70
C GLU A 80 -3.55 11.73 6.61
N TYR A 81 -2.68 12.06 5.66
CA TYR A 81 -1.43 11.34 5.46
C TYR A 81 -0.30 12.34 5.19
N ILE A 82 0.80 12.18 5.92
CA ILE A 82 1.99 13.00 5.75
C ILE A 82 3.19 12.06 5.59
N ASP A 83 3.91 12.22 4.49
CA ASP A 83 5.13 11.46 4.22
C ASP A 83 6.35 12.28 4.64
N LEU A 84 7.14 11.76 5.56
CA LEU A 84 8.34 12.40 6.09
C LEU A 84 9.61 11.64 5.67
N GLY A 85 9.56 10.90 4.57
CA GLY A 85 10.66 10.07 4.08
C GLY A 85 11.80 10.85 3.42
N THR A 86 11.62 12.14 3.12
CA THR A 86 12.65 12.99 2.54
C THR A 86 12.77 14.30 3.31
N TRP A 87 13.92 14.99 3.18
CA TRP A 87 14.10 16.29 3.80
C TRP A 87 13.11 17.33 3.29
N ASP A 88 12.79 17.32 2.00
CA ASP A 88 11.79 18.21 1.42
C ASP A 88 10.42 18.01 2.07
N GLN A 89 10.03 16.78 2.30
CA GLN A 89 8.75 16.45 2.94
C GLN A 89 8.74 16.92 4.40
N ILE A 90 9.86 16.76 5.10
CA ILE A 90 10.01 17.23 6.47
C ILE A 90 9.89 18.75 6.53
N TYR A 91 10.58 19.48 5.65
CA TYR A 91 10.50 20.95 5.59
C TYR A 91 9.10 21.42 5.26
N LYS A 92 8.41 20.79 4.33
CA LYS A 92 7.02 21.12 4.00
C LYS A 92 6.09 20.93 5.21
N PHE A 93 6.29 19.84 5.94
CA PHE A 93 5.51 19.58 7.15
C PHE A 93 5.74 20.65 8.21
N LEU A 94 6.99 21.00 8.48
CA LEU A 94 7.35 22.04 9.46
C LEU A 94 6.80 23.41 9.07
N ASP A 95 6.88 23.76 7.80
CA ASP A 95 6.31 25.01 7.28
C ASP A 95 4.79 25.08 7.45
N MET A 96 4.11 23.98 7.15
CA MET A 96 2.66 23.89 7.30
C MET A 96 2.22 24.00 8.76
N ARG A 97 2.99 23.46 9.73
CA ARG A 97 2.64 23.43 11.14
C ARG A 97 3.15 24.64 11.94
N TYR A 98 4.31 25.15 11.58
CA TYR A 98 5.03 26.16 12.39
C TYR A 98 5.46 27.40 11.60
N GLY A 99 5.31 27.36 10.30
CA GLY A 99 5.57 28.51 9.44
C GLY A 99 4.39 29.44 9.40
#